data_231eadca5221e345ff5c488c6a022a00
#
_entry.id   231eadca5221e345ff5c488c6a022a00
#
_cell.length_a   1.000
_cell.length_b   1.000
_cell.length_c   1.000
_cell.angle_alpha   90.00
_cell.angle_beta   90.00
_cell.angle_gamma   90.00
#
_symmetry.space_group_name_H-M   'P 1'
#
loop_
_entity.id
_entity.type
_entity.pdbx_description
1 polymer ?
#
loop_
_entity_poly.entity_id
_entity_poly.type
_entity_poly.pdbx_seq_one_letter_code
_entity_poly.pdbx_strand_id
1 'polypeptide(L)'
;IFKDLKRFVKDKGYNAKVYETLSRILYFTGQIDEALKLYKEMADKSDLTKESSAHFLTSLNYSSKFSQVEYLDYCKKINKQFTPNDLDQLIKIDIDKNPKNLNIGFISPDFIEHSVTDFLFGTLKELKKKGFKIYAFNLRKHEQLDHTSNSLKTIFDGWHDLEKLSDLESANTIRKSKINILINLVGYFARNRFTIMKYKPAPIQMLWMGYINTTGIEEIDYIVADPNLIYKDEENLYSEKVIKLPKIWNCHSGIKSSVVSEGLPFLKNDYVTYGCFNNSSKITEEVIETWSEILLNKKNSKIIIKAPSEDGEIAQEGILKKFKEFNVDNSRVLFSKREEKRNDHYKIYNKIDISLDTFPYPGVTTSIESIWMGVPVLTLKGNNFVSRCGESINLNLKMSDFIAKNKTEYISKALSLTEDINNLVEIRKSLRQKALASPLFDTEK
;
A
#
# COMPACT_ATOMS: atom_id res chain seq x y z
N ILE A 1 -14.51 -23.68 -10.57
CA ILE A 1 -13.10 -23.70 -10.08
C ILE A 1 -13.02 -23.38 -8.59
N PHE A 2 -13.48 -22.21 -8.11
CA PHE A 2 -13.37 -21.82 -6.68
C PHE A 2 -14.07 -22.82 -5.73
N LYS A 3 -15.33 -23.18 -6.04
CA LYS A 3 -16.10 -24.19 -5.29
C LYS A 3 -15.43 -25.57 -5.34
N ASP A 4 -14.86 -25.94 -6.47
CA ASP A 4 -14.19 -27.23 -6.66
C ASP A 4 -12.90 -27.31 -5.85
N LEU A 5 -12.11 -26.21 -5.80
CA LEU A 5 -10.91 -26.13 -4.96
C LEU A 5 -11.25 -26.24 -3.47
N LYS A 6 -12.28 -25.51 -2.99
CA LYS A 6 -12.76 -25.63 -1.60
C LYS A 6 -13.20 -27.07 -1.29
N ARG A 7 -13.93 -27.71 -2.21
CA ARG A 7 -14.35 -29.11 -2.07
C ARG A 7 -13.14 -30.05 -2.05
N PHE A 8 -12.17 -29.86 -2.94
CA PHE A 8 -10.95 -30.67 -2.96
C PHE A 8 -10.20 -30.62 -1.62
N VAL A 9 -9.99 -29.42 -1.07
CA VAL A 9 -9.34 -29.25 0.24
C VAL A 9 -10.08 -30.00 1.33
N LYS A 10 -11.42 -29.94 1.32
CA LYS A 10 -12.26 -30.65 2.29
C LYS A 10 -12.18 -32.16 2.15
N ASP A 11 -12.23 -32.69 0.91
CA ASP A 11 -12.38 -34.12 0.65
C ASP A 11 -11.05 -34.87 0.55
N LYS A 12 -9.99 -34.22 0.08
CA LYS A 12 -8.67 -34.82 -0.21
C LYS A 12 -7.54 -34.33 0.71
N GLY A 13 -7.79 -33.30 1.49
CA GLY A 13 -6.81 -32.74 2.41
C GLY A 13 -5.76 -31.86 1.74
N TYR A 14 -4.56 -31.80 2.34
CA TYR A 14 -3.50 -30.91 1.95
C TYR A 14 -2.89 -31.23 0.58
N ASN A 15 -2.79 -30.20 -0.26
CA ASN A 15 -2.01 -30.20 -1.50
C ASN A 15 -1.47 -28.77 -1.73
N ALA A 16 -0.15 -28.60 -1.74
CA ALA A 16 0.50 -27.27 -1.79
C ALA A 16 0.00 -26.41 -2.98
N LYS A 17 -0.10 -26.98 -4.18
CA LYS A 17 -0.54 -26.23 -5.39
C LYS A 17 -2.01 -25.81 -5.31
N VAL A 18 -2.87 -26.67 -4.76
CA VAL A 18 -4.28 -26.33 -4.54
C VAL A 18 -4.41 -25.25 -3.47
N TYR A 19 -3.66 -25.38 -2.38
CA TYR A 19 -3.63 -24.39 -1.31
C TYR A 19 -3.13 -23.03 -1.81
N GLU A 20 -2.05 -22.99 -2.58
CA GLU A 20 -1.50 -21.76 -3.19
C GLU A 20 -2.54 -21.08 -4.09
N THR A 21 -3.20 -21.84 -4.96
CA THR A 21 -4.22 -21.30 -5.87
C THR A 21 -5.43 -20.78 -5.11
N LEU A 22 -5.94 -21.57 -4.15
CA LEU A 22 -7.11 -21.21 -3.36
C LEU A 22 -6.84 -20.00 -2.47
N SER A 23 -5.71 -19.95 -1.77
CA SER A 23 -5.36 -18.83 -0.91
C SER A 23 -5.17 -17.54 -1.72
N ARG A 24 -4.62 -17.61 -2.94
CA ARG A 24 -4.53 -16.47 -3.84
C ARG A 24 -5.92 -15.93 -4.25
N ILE A 25 -6.85 -16.81 -4.61
CA ILE A 25 -8.22 -16.39 -4.93
C ILE A 25 -8.88 -15.73 -3.71
N LEU A 26 -8.75 -16.35 -2.53
CA LEU A 26 -9.29 -15.82 -1.28
C LEU A 26 -8.72 -14.44 -0.94
N TYR A 27 -7.40 -14.26 -1.15
CA TYR A 27 -6.73 -12.97 -0.97
C TYR A 27 -7.32 -11.88 -1.88
N PHE A 28 -7.44 -12.14 -3.17
CA PHE A 28 -7.98 -11.15 -4.12
C PHE A 28 -9.48 -10.88 -3.97
N THR A 29 -10.22 -11.78 -3.35
CA THR A 29 -11.66 -11.63 -3.06
C THR A 29 -11.94 -11.08 -1.65
N GLY A 30 -10.92 -10.64 -0.91
CA GLY A 30 -11.05 -10.04 0.43
C GLY A 30 -11.34 -11.06 1.56
N GLN A 31 -11.32 -12.36 1.28
CA GLN A 31 -11.47 -13.42 2.28
C GLN A 31 -10.14 -13.72 2.99
N ILE A 32 -9.58 -12.67 3.60
CA ILE A 32 -8.20 -12.67 4.10
C ILE A 32 -7.97 -13.72 5.18
N ASP A 33 -8.87 -13.86 6.13
CA ASP A 33 -8.71 -14.82 7.24
C ASP A 33 -8.70 -16.29 6.75
N GLU A 34 -9.50 -16.60 5.74
CA GLU A 34 -9.47 -17.93 5.12
C GLU A 34 -8.16 -18.14 4.34
N ALA A 35 -7.71 -17.14 3.60
CA ALA A 35 -6.42 -17.19 2.90
C ALA A 35 -5.27 -17.42 3.87
N LEU A 36 -5.24 -16.69 4.99
CA LEU A 36 -4.21 -16.80 6.01
C LEU A 36 -4.13 -18.18 6.66
N LYS A 37 -5.27 -18.86 6.87
CA LYS A 37 -5.28 -20.25 7.38
C LYS A 37 -4.51 -21.20 6.45
N LEU A 38 -4.77 -21.09 5.14
CA LEU A 38 -4.10 -21.94 4.15
C LEU A 38 -2.61 -21.60 4.00
N TYR A 39 -2.26 -20.30 3.92
CA TYR A 39 -0.88 -19.86 3.87
C TYR A 39 -0.08 -20.28 5.12
N LYS A 40 -0.69 -20.19 6.30
CA LYS A 40 -0.05 -20.62 7.55
C LYS A 40 0.28 -22.11 7.53
N GLU A 41 -0.64 -22.96 7.09
CA GLU A 41 -0.39 -24.40 6.96
C GLU A 41 0.73 -24.68 5.96
N MET A 42 0.79 -23.98 4.81
CA MET A 42 1.90 -24.06 3.87
C MET A 42 3.23 -23.61 4.49
N ALA A 43 3.21 -22.50 5.26
CA ALA A 43 4.39 -21.99 5.95
C ALA A 43 4.92 -22.97 7.01
N ASP A 44 4.03 -23.67 7.72
CA ASP A 44 4.40 -24.65 8.73
C ASP A 44 5.01 -25.91 8.10
N LYS A 45 4.64 -26.24 6.86
CA LYS A 45 5.21 -27.35 6.06
C LYS A 45 6.42 -26.93 5.22
N SER A 46 6.82 -25.66 5.25
CA SER A 46 7.87 -25.08 4.39
C SER A 46 7.62 -25.21 2.88
N ASP A 47 6.34 -25.24 2.48
CA ASP A 47 5.89 -25.41 1.09
C ASP A 47 5.57 -24.09 0.37
N LEU A 48 5.87 -22.94 1.00
CA LEU A 48 5.68 -21.65 0.36
C LEU A 48 6.71 -21.41 -0.75
N THR A 49 6.26 -21.03 -1.93
CA THR A 49 7.09 -20.45 -3.00
C THR A 49 7.48 -19.01 -2.67
N LYS A 50 8.41 -18.40 -3.41
CA LYS A 50 8.71 -16.96 -3.24
C LYS A 50 7.46 -16.10 -3.43
N GLU A 51 6.60 -16.44 -4.39
CA GLU A 51 5.37 -15.72 -4.68
C GLU A 51 4.34 -15.89 -3.57
N SER A 52 4.05 -17.12 -3.15
CA SER A 52 3.09 -17.37 -2.07
C SER A 52 3.56 -16.86 -0.72
N SER A 53 4.87 -16.85 -0.47
CA SER A 53 5.47 -16.19 0.71
C SER A 53 5.17 -14.69 0.73
N ALA A 54 5.36 -14.02 -0.41
CA ALA A 54 5.05 -12.60 -0.54
C ALA A 54 3.55 -12.30 -0.33
N HIS A 55 2.68 -13.12 -0.90
CA HIS A 55 1.23 -13.01 -0.68
C HIS A 55 0.85 -13.25 0.78
N PHE A 56 1.44 -14.26 1.42
CA PHE A 56 1.21 -14.53 2.85
C PHE A 56 1.61 -13.33 3.72
N LEU A 57 2.85 -12.85 3.59
CA LEU A 57 3.35 -11.71 4.37
C LEU A 57 2.54 -10.43 4.11
N THR A 58 2.10 -10.21 2.86
CA THR A 58 1.23 -9.08 2.54
C THR A 58 -0.15 -9.26 3.18
N SER A 59 -0.71 -10.49 3.15
CA SER A 59 -2.03 -10.80 3.73
C SER A 59 -2.09 -10.56 5.23
N LEU A 60 -0.99 -10.82 5.96
CA LEU A 60 -0.91 -10.55 7.40
C LEU A 60 -1.17 -9.08 7.74
N ASN A 61 -0.79 -8.14 6.85
CA ASN A 61 -1.07 -6.72 7.05
C ASN A 61 -2.56 -6.34 6.90
N TYR A 62 -3.37 -7.21 6.34
CA TYR A 62 -4.82 -6.99 6.15
C TYR A 62 -5.68 -7.58 7.28
N SER A 63 -5.05 -8.22 8.27
CA SER A 63 -5.75 -8.83 9.39
C SER A 63 -5.36 -8.18 10.72
N SER A 64 -6.34 -7.85 11.55
CA SER A 64 -6.13 -7.34 12.91
C SER A 64 -5.76 -8.44 13.92
N LYS A 65 -5.75 -9.72 13.48
CA LYS A 65 -5.55 -10.89 14.35
C LYS A 65 -4.08 -11.21 14.65
N PHE A 66 -3.15 -10.55 13.95
CA PHE A 66 -1.71 -10.78 14.10
C PHE A 66 -1.03 -9.56 14.70
N SER A 67 -0.20 -9.81 15.71
CA SER A 67 0.66 -8.79 16.29
C SER A 67 1.86 -8.49 15.40
N GLN A 68 2.50 -7.34 15.61
CA GLN A 68 3.74 -6.99 14.90
C GLN A 68 4.89 -7.96 15.21
N VAL A 69 4.89 -8.56 16.41
CA VAL A 69 5.87 -9.61 16.82
C VAL A 69 5.68 -10.85 15.94
N GLU A 70 4.46 -11.38 15.86
CA GLU A 70 4.15 -12.55 15.02
C GLU A 70 4.47 -12.29 13.55
N TYR A 71 4.17 -11.08 13.06
CA TYR A 71 4.49 -10.67 11.71
C TYR A 71 6.01 -10.76 11.45
N LEU A 72 6.83 -10.18 12.33
CA LEU A 72 8.28 -10.21 12.23
C LEU A 72 8.82 -11.65 12.29
N ASP A 73 8.26 -12.50 13.14
CA ASP A 73 8.66 -13.90 13.26
C ASP A 73 8.39 -14.68 11.98
N TYR A 74 7.23 -14.47 11.34
CA TYR A 74 6.95 -15.06 10.02
C TYR A 74 7.91 -14.53 8.96
N CYS A 75 8.22 -13.24 8.93
CA CYS A 75 9.19 -12.68 8.02
C CYS A 75 10.56 -13.38 8.16
N LYS A 76 11.06 -13.50 9.38
CA LYS A 76 12.34 -14.18 9.68
C LYS A 76 12.32 -15.66 9.30
N LYS A 77 11.24 -16.39 9.65
CA LYS A 77 11.06 -17.81 9.30
C LYS A 77 11.11 -18.02 7.78
N ILE A 78 10.37 -17.21 7.04
CA ILE A 78 10.30 -17.31 5.58
C ILE A 78 11.63 -16.94 4.92
N ASN A 79 12.28 -15.86 5.37
CA ASN A 79 13.56 -15.44 4.79
C ASN A 79 14.65 -16.50 4.91
N LYS A 80 14.66 -17.33 5.95
CA LYS A 80 15.60 -18.43 6.10
C LYS A 80 15.48 -19.47 4.98
N GLN A 81 14.27 -19.70 4.43
CA GLN A 81 14.02 -20.65 3.35
C GLN A 81 14.62 -20.19 2.01
N PHE A 82 14.81 -18.88 1.83
CA PHE A 82 15.28 -18.29 0.58
C PHE A 82 16.66 -17.64 0.72
N THR A 83 17.51 -18.18 1.59
CA THR A 83 18.91 -17.74 1.67
C THR A 83 19.65 -18.20 0.43
N PRO A 84 20.34 -17.30 -0.31
CA PRO A 84 21.14 -17.69 -1.47
C PRO A 84 22.26 -18.66 -1.06
N ASN A 85 22.50 -19.66 -1.89
CA ASN A 85 23.56 -20.64 -1.70
C ASN A 85 24.83 -20.37 -2.52
N ASP A 86 24.83 -19.27 -3.27
CA ASP A 86 25.87 -18.82 -4.20
C ASP A 86 26.40 -17.42 -3.85
N LEU A 87 26.36 -17.06 -2.57
CA LEU A 87 26.86 -15.77 -2.06
C LEU A 87 28.35 -15.55 -2.33
N ASP A 88 29.13 -16.64 -2.40
CA ASP A 88 30.55 -16.64 -2.71
C ASP A 88 30.86 -16.23 -4.16
N GLN A 89 29.88 -16.35 -5.07
CA GLN A 89 29.96 -15.94 -6.46
C GLN A 89 29.66 -14.44 -6.67
N LEU A 90 29.26 -13.73 -5.62
CA LEU A 90 29.07 -12.30 -5.71
C LEU A 90 30.41 -11.60 -5.97
N ILE A 91 30.48 -10.79 -7.02
CA ILE A 91 31.72 -10.09 -7.38
C ILE A 91 32.18 -9.19 -6.23
N LYS A 92 33.50 -9.19 -5.99
CA LYS A 92 34.12 -8.33 -4.98
C LYS A 92 34.55 -7.01 -5.66
N ILE A 93 33.80 -5.96 -5.40
CA ILE A 93 34.13 -4.60 -5.84
C ILE A 93 34.24 -3.75 -4.58
N ASP A 94 35.33 -3.01 -4.48
CA ASP A 94 35.48 -2.01 -3.43
C ASP A 94 34.56 -0.82 -3.75
N ILE A 95 33.63 -0.56 -2.86
CA ILE A 95 32.70 0.56 -2.95
C ILE A 95 33.12 1.57 -1.87
N ASP A 96 33.53 2.75 -2.29
CA ASP A 96 33.88 3.83 -1.35
C ASP A 96 32.70 4.07 -0.39
N LYS A 97 32.97 3.97 0.91
CA LYS A 97 31.95 4.15 1.97
C LYS A 97 31.68 5.61 2.29
N ASN A 98 32.60 6.51 1.92
CA ASN A 98 32.50 7.95 2.16
C ASN A 98 32.83 8.76 0.88
N PRO A 99 32.15 8.53 -0.24
CA PRO A 99 32.43 9.21 -1.49
C PRO A 99 32.03 10.68 -1.39
N LYS A 100 32.70 11.53 -2.16
CA LYS A 100 32.33 12.96 -2.29
C LYS A 100 30.90 13.10 -2.82
N ASN A 101 30.47 12.21 -3.72
CA ASN A 101 29.11 12.15 -4.28
C ASN A 101 28.58 10.73 -4.13
N LEU A 102 27.41 10.58 -3.51
CA LEU A 102 26.75 9.31 -3.33
C LEU A 102 26.07 8.85 -4.62
N ASN A 103 26.23 7.57 -4.92
CA ASN A 103 25.43 6.85 -5.91
C ASN A 103 24.24 6.20 -5.20
N ILE A 104 23.02 6.61 -5.52
CA ILE A 104 21.79 6.10 -4.93
C ILE A 104 21.07 5.23 -5.96
N GLY A 105 20.86 3.97 -5.65
CA GLY A 105 20.12 3.03 -6.48
C GLY A 105 18.68 2.86 -5.98
N PHE A 106 17.73 2.78 -6.89
CA PHE A 106 16.35 2.46 -6.62
C PHE A 106 15.98 1.16 -7.34
N ILE A 107 15.45 0.17 -6.60
CA ILE A 107 15.02 -1.09 -7.18
C ILE A 107 13.49 -1.23 -7.09
N SER A 108 12.82 -1.42 -8.23
CA SER A 108 11.36 -1.50 -8.31
C SER A 108 10.87 -2.11 -9.63
N PRO A 109 9.72 -2.81 -9.65
CA PRO A 109 8.97 -3.10 -10.87
C PRO A 109 8.06 -1.95 -11.30
N ASP A 110 7.95 -0.87 -10.52
CA ASP A 110 6.88 0.13 -10.63
C ASP A 110 7.36 1.47 -11.20
N PHE A 111 8.42 1.46 -12.00
CA PHE A 111 8.88 2.62 -12.78
C PHE A 111 8.01 2.84 -14.03
N ILE A 112 6.70 2.85 -13.84
CA ILE A 112 5.64 3.06 -14.83
C ILE A 112 4.61 4.04 -14.27
N GLU A 113 3.50 4.27 -14.96
CA GLU A 113 2.35 4.97 -14.40
C GLU A 113 1.75 4.17 -13.22
N HIS A 114 2.28 4.44 -12.03
CA HIS A 114 1.97 3.73 -10.79
C HIS A 114 2.05 4.66 -9.58
N SER A 115 1.33 4.33 -8.52
CA SER A 115 1.32 5.12 -7.28
C SER A 115 2.72 5.34 -6.68
N VAL A 116 3.60 4.34 -6.72
CA VAL A 116 5.00 4.48 -6.27
C VAL A 116 5.70 5.63 -7.01
N THR A 117 5.50 5.73 -8.31
CA THR A 117 6.11 6.78 -9.14
C THR A 117 5.55 8.17 -8.82
N ASP A 118 4.25 8.26 -8.48
CA ASP A 118 3.63 9.53 -8.09
C ASP A 118 4.27 10.14 -6.84
N PHE A 119 4.72 9.32 -5.91
CA PHE A 119 5.49 9.77 -4.74
C PHE A 119 6.97 9.95 -5.03
N LEU A 120 7.56 9.10 -5.86
CA LEU A 120 9.00 9.07 -6.12
C LEU A 120 9.48 10.25 -6.98
N PHE A 121 8.69 10.65 -7.98
CA PHE A 121 9.12 11.53 -9.07
C PHE A 121 9.67 12.89 -8.59
N GLY A 122 9.01 13.53 -7.62
CA GLY A 122 9.46 14.77 -7.00
C GLY A 122 10.79 14.61 -6.27
N THR A 123 10.88 13.56 -5.46
CA THR A 123 12.11 13.24 -4.70
C THR A 123 13.32 13.01 -5.61
N LEU A 124 13.15 12.29 -6.73
CA LEU A 124 14.25 12.10 -7.68
C LEU A 124 14.75 13.41 -8.25
N LYS A 125 13.86 14.35 -8.58
CA LYS A 125 14.25 15.68 -9.06
C LYS A 125 15.04 16.46 -8.02
N GLU A 126 14.61 16.43 -6.76
CA GLU A 126 15.31 17.13 -5.69
C GLU A 126 16.67 16.50 -5.39
N LEU A 127 16.79 15.17 -5.41
CA LEU A 127 18.09 14.49 -5.30
C LEU A 127 19.05 14.91 -6.42
N LYS A 128 18.56 15.03 -7.67
CA LYS A 128 19.37 15.51 -8.80
C LYS A 128 19.83 16.96 -8.60
N LYS A 129 18.94 17.85 -8.16
CA LYS A 129 19.29 19.26 -7.86
C LYS A 129 20.39 19.35 -6.78
N LYS A 130 20.37 18.43 -5.81
CA LYS A 130 21.38 18.35 -4.74
C LYS A 130 22.70 17.67 -5.18
N GLY A 131 22.81 17.25 -6.43
CA GLY A 131 24.04 16.68 -7.02
C GLY A 131 24.24 15.19 -6.80
N PHE A 132 23.25 14.46 -6.28
CA PHE A 132 23.33 13.00 -6.18
C PHE A 132 23.22 12.33 -7.56
N LYS A 133 23.96 11.24 -7.74
CA LYS A 133 23.81 10.36 -8.89
C LYS A 133 22.77 9.28 -8.55
N ILE A 134 21.77 9.13 -9.39
CA ILE A 134 20.65 8.21 -9.16
C ILE A 134 20.54 7.16 -10.25
N TYR A 135 20.28 5.91 -9.85
CA TYR A 135 20.26 4.76 -10.73
C TYR A 135 18.97 3.98 -10.55
N ALA A 136 18.36 3.54 -11.64
CA ALA A 136 17.19 2.67 -11.62
C ALA A 136 17.60 1.21 -11.91
N PHE A 137 17.11 0.29 -11.08
CA PHE A 137 17.17 -1.15 -11.25
C PHE A 137 15.76 -1.67 -11.46
N ASN A 138 15.38 -1.77 -12.73
CA ASN A 138 14.02 -2.09 -13.15
C ASN A 138 13.77 -3.61 -13.11
N LEU A 139 12.71 -4.03 -12.41
CA LEU A 139 12.29 -5.42 -12.30
C LEU A 139 11.15 -5.80 -13.27
N ARG A 140 10.64 -4.84 -14.04
CA ARG A 140 9.52 -5.03 -14.97
C ARG A 140 10.04 -5.39 -16.36
N LYS A 141 9.25 -6.19 -17.09
CA LYS A 141 9.50 -6.50 -18.50
C LYS A 141 9.53 -5.24 -19.35
N HIS A 142 10.45 -5.19 -20.30
CA HIS A 142 10.65 -4.03 -21.16
C HIS A 142 9.36 -3.66 -21.93
N GLU A 143 8.61 -4.65 -22.40
CA GLU A 143 7.37 -4.47 -23.16
C GLU A 143 6.22 -3.86 -22.34
N GLN A 144 6.36 -3.81 -21.02
CA GLN A 144 5.39 -3.23 -20.09
C GLN A 144 5.77 -1.82 -19.60
N LEU A 145 6.86 -1.26 -20.12
CA LEU A 145 7.26 0.12 -19.86
C LEU A 145 6.36 1.09 -20.64
N ASP A 146 6.13 2.25 -20.07
CA ASP A 146 5.20 3.25 -20.59
C ASP A 146 5.84 4.64 -20.73
N HIS A 147 5.02 5.66 -21.02
CA HIS A 147 5.46 7.04 -21.13
C HIS A 147 6.10 7.59 -19.84
N THR A 148 5.64 7.11 -18.67
CA THR A 148 6.22 7.49 -17.36
C THR A 148 7.62 6.91 -17.21
N SER A 149 7.82 5.67 -17.64
CA SER A 149 9.16 5.05 -17.68
C SER A 149 10.13 5.88 -18.55
N ASN A 150 9.68 6.35 -19.70
CA ASN A 150 10.50 7.20 -20.58
C ASN A 150 10.87 8.52 -19.90
N SER A 151 9.92 9.14 -19.20
CA SER A 151 10.18 10.35 -18.43
C SER A 151 11.17 10.11 -17.27
N LEU A 152 11.07 8.98 -16.58
CA LEU A 152 11.99 8.61 -15.52
C LEU A 152 13.41 8.36 -16.04
N LYS A 153 13.56 7.70 -17.20
CA LYS A 153 14.86 7.47 -17.84
C LYS A 153 15.65 8.76 -18.08
N THR A 154 14.98 9.89 -18.28
CA THR A 154 15.66 11.20 -18.47
C THR A 154 16.18 11.79 -17.14
N ILE A 155 15.70 11.31 -15.99
CA ILE A 155 16.12 11.80 -14.66
C ILE A 155 17.24 10.95 -14.10
N PHE A 156 17.21 9.63 -14.29
CA PHE A 156 18.23 8.72 -13.80
C PHE A 156 19.54 8.86 -14.57
N ASP A 157 20.68 8.77 -13.88
CA ASP A 157 22.02 8.73 -14.49
C ASP A 157 22.34 7.37 -15.11
N GLY A 158 21.67 6.31 -14.65
CA GLY A 158 21.78 4.98 -15.18
C GLY A 158 20.46 4.19 -15.02
N TRP A 159 20.14 3.38 -16.03
CA TRP A 159 18.96 2.53 -16.04
C TRP A 159 19.37 1.10 -16.39
N HIS A 160 19.04 0.15 -15.52
CA HIS A 160 19.39 -1.27 -15.66
C HIS A 160 18.13 -2.13 -15.61
N ASP A 161 17.85 -2.87 -16.67
CA ASP A 161 16.76 -3.83 -16.72
C ASP A 161 17.24 -5.17 -16.15
N LEU A 162 16.65 -5.61 -15.04
CA LEU A 162 17.04 -6.82 -14.31
C LEU A 162 16.11 -8.02 -14.57
N GLU A 163 15.03 -7.83 -15.30
CA GLU A 163 13.95 -8.83 -15.42
C GLU A 163 14.46 -10.19 -15.93
N LYS A 164 15.38 -10.18 -16.91
CA LYS A 164 15.93 -11.41 -17.51
C LYS A 164 17.15 -11.99 -16.77
N LEU A 165 17.66 -11.29 -15.77
CA LEU A 165 18.82 -11.69 -15.00
C LEU A 165 18.40 -12.54 -13.80
N SER A 166 19.22 -13.50 -13.40
CA SER A 166 19.11 -14.17 -12.10
C SER A 166 19.30 -13.19 -10.94
N ASP A 167 18.99 -13.61 -9.71
CA ASP A 167 19.17 -12.74 -8.53
C ASP A 167 20.65 -12.41 -8.30
N LEU A 168 21.57 -13.38 -8.53
CA LEU A 168 23.02 -13.14 -8.46
C LEU A 168 23.50 -12.17 -9.55
N GLU A 169 23.09 -12.35 -10.81
CA GLU A 169 23.46 -11.44 -11.89
C GLU A 169 22.93 -10.03 -11.65
N SER A 170 21.72 -9.92 -11.10
CA SER A 170 21.13 -8.66 -10.70
C SER A 170 21.94 -7.97 -9.59
N ALA A 171 22.32 -8.72 -8.55
CA ALA A 171 23.18 -8.23 -7.48
C ALA A 171 24.55 -7.80 -8.01
N ASN A 172 25.14 -8.57 -8.93
CA ASN A 172 26.41 -8.22 -9.58
C ASN A 172 26.28 -6.94 -10.44
N THR A 173 25.15 -6.73 -11.12
CA THR A 173 24.88 -5.50 -11.89
C THR A 173 24.83 -4.27 -10.96
N ILE A 174 24.17 -4.39 -9.82
CA ILE A 174 24.10 -3.34 -8.81
C ILE A 174 25.50 -3.03 -8.27
N ARG A 175 26.33 -4.03 -7.96
CA ARG A 175 27.71 -3.83 -7.48
C ARG A 175 28.59 -3.15 -8.53
N LYS A 176 28.51 -3.55 -9.80
CA LYS A 176 29.23 -2.90 -10.91
C LYS A 176 28.90 -1.43 -11.04
N SER A 177 27.69 -1.03 -10.71
CA SER A 177 27.24 0.37 -10.69
C SER A 177 27.75 1.15 -9.49
N LYS A 178 28.52 0.52 -8.57
CA LYS A 178 29.10 1.13 -7.36
C LYS A 178 28.09 1.92 -6.54
N ILE A 179 26.92 1.32 -6.31
CA ILE A 179 25.85 1.93 -5.52
C ILE A 179 26.26 1.96 -4.05
N ASN A 180 26.17 3.14 -3.42
CA ASN A 180 26.43 3.34 -1.99
C ASN A 180 25.19 3.04 -1.15
N ILE A 181 24.01 3.49 -1.61
CA ILE A 181 22.73 3.30 -0.94
C ILE A 181 21.76 2.70 -1.96
N LEU A 182 21.25 1.51 -1.66
CA LEU A 182 20.21 0.86 -2.47
C LEU A 182 18.88 0.95 -1.75
N ILE A 183 17.89 1.57 -2.41
CA ILE A 183 16.54 1.76 -1.86
C ILE A 183 15.59 0.78 -2.53
N ASN A 184 15.02 -0.14 -1.75
CA ASN A 184 13.99 -1.05 -2.19
C ASN A 184 12.61 -0.37 -2.04
N LEU A 185 11.89 -0.22 -3.15
CA LEU A 185 10.59 0.44 -3.21
C LEU A 185 9.41 -0.54 -3.21
N VAL A 186 9.65 -1.85 -3.16
CA VAL A 186 8.59 -2.84 -3.40
C VAL A 186 8.36 -3.79 -2.23
N GLY A 187 9.38 -4.10 -1.43
CA GLY A 187 9.29 -5.09 -0.34
C GLY A 187 8.74 -6.42 -0.84
N TYR A 188 7.60 -6.85 -0.28
CA TYR A 188 6.93 -8.10 -0.65
C TYR A 188 5.74 -7.93 -1.62
N PHE A 189 5.52 -6.76 -2.20
CA PHE A 189 4.45 -6.59 -3.18
C PHE A 189 4.73 -7.34 -4.49
N ALA A 190 3.73 -7.40 -5.36
CA ALA A 190 3.82 -8.15 -6.62
C ALA A 190 5.06 -7.80 -7.46
N ARG A 191 5.62 -8.80 -8.13
CA ARG A 191 6.84 -8.71 -8.93
C ARG A 191 8.08 -8.31 -8.13
N ASN A 192 8.05 -8.46 -6.81
CA ASN A 192 9.24 -8.27 -6.00
C ASN A 192 10.31 -9.34 -6.33
N ARG A 193 11.54 -9.00 -6.03
CA ARG A 193 12.69 -9.92 -6.04
C ARG A 193 13.51 -9.67 -4.78
N PHE A 194 12.85 -9.89 -3.62
CA PHE A 194 13.43 -9.61 -2.30
C PHE A 194 14.76 -10.37 -2.06
N THR A 195 14.95 -11.50 -2.72
CA THR A 195 16.18 -12.30 -2.65
C THR A 195 17.41 -11.57 -3.20
N ILE A 196 17.27 -10.58 -4.10
CA ILE A 196 18.39 -9.74 -4.53
C ILE A 196 19.00 -8.98 -3.35
N MET A 197 18.16 -8.50 -2.41
CA MET A 197 18.63 -7.76 -1.23
C MET A 197 19.49 -8.65 -0.31
N LYS A 198 19.26 -9.97 -0.31
CA LYS A 198 20.01 -10.93 0.53
C LYS A 198 21.46 -11.14 0.08
N TYR A 199 21.82 -10.76 -1.15
CA TYR A 199 23.21 -10.70 -1.60
C TYR A 199 23.98 -9.49 -1.05
N LYS A 200 23.30 -8.54 -0.41
CA LYS A 200 23.88 -7.28 0.07
C LYS A 200 24.71 -6.56 -1.02
N PRO A 201 24.11 -6.25 -2.20
CA PRO A 201 24.84 -5.66 -3.32
C PRO A 201 25.33 -4.23 -3.09
N ALA A 202 24.80 -3.52 -2.08
CA ALA A 202 25.24 -2.19 -1.68
C ALA A 202 25.63 -2.13 -0.20
N PRO A 203 26.57 -1.27 0.21
CA PRO A 203 26.95 -1.11 1.62
C PRO A 203 25.79 -0.76 2.53
N ILE A 204 24.87 0.09 2.07
CA ILE A 204 23.63 0.46 2.78
C ILE A 204 22.45 0.07 1.93
N GLN A 205 21.50 -0.63 2.54
CA GLN A 205 20.24 -1.01 1.93
C GLN A 205 19.08 -0.49 2.76
N MET A 206 18.09 0.08 2.09
CA MET A 206 16.96 0.72 2.76
C MET A 206 15.63 0.26 2.15
N LEU A 207 14.61 0.19 3.00
CA LEU A 207 13.22 0.04 2.59
C LEU A 207 12.51 1.39 2.67
N TRP A 208 11.88 1.81 1.57
CA TRP A 208 11.16 3.08 1.56
C TRP A 208 9.93 3.03 0.68
N MET A 209 8.88 3.60 1.20
CA MET A 209 7.66 4.10 0.59
C MET A 209 6.70 3.06 0.01
N GLY A 210 7.12 2.15 -0.86
CA GLY A 210 6.18 1.22 -1.53
C GLY A 210 5.72 0.09 -0.62
N TYR A 211 6.57 -0.38 0.31
CA TYR A 211 6.22 -1.35 1.33
C TYR A 211 6.33 -0.73 2.72
N ILE A 212 5.30 -0.84 3.51
CA ILE A 212 5.10 -0.06 4.74
C ILE A 212 5.07 -0.95 6.00
N ASN A 213 5.92 -1.97 6.04
CA ASN A 213 6.20 -2.80 7.22
C ASN A 213 7.62 -3.36 7.14
N THR A 214 8.11 -3.98 8.22
CA THR A 214 9.40 -4.67 8.23
C THR A 214 9.43 -5.81 7.21
N THR A 215 10.60 -6.10 6.66
CA THR A 215 10.80 -7.25 5.77
C THR A 215 11.38 -8.47 6.49
N GLY A 216 11.98 -8.30 7.67
CA GLY A 216 12.70 -9.37 8.35
C GLY A 216 13.97 -9.82 7.60
N ILE A 217 14.43 -9.06 6.58
CA ILE A 217 15.65 -9.33 5.82
C ILE A 217 16.82 -8.65 6.53
N GLU A 218 17.74 -9.42 7.07
CA GLU A 218 18.86 -8.91 7.88
C GLU A 218 19.79 -8.00 7.09
N GLU A 219 19.87 -8.19 5.77
CA GLU A 219 20.70 -7.39 4.87
C GLU A 219 20.10 -6.02 4.54
N ILE A 220 18.84 -5.72 4.90
CA ILE A 220 18.26 -4.39 4.82
C ILE A 220 18.53 -3.64 6.13
N ASP A 221 19.33 -2.58 6.06
CA ASP A 221 19.81 -1.87 7.25
C ASP A 221 18.76 -0.94 7.85
N TYR A 222 17.95 -0.29 7.01
CA TYR A 222 17.05 0.79 7.42
C TYR A 222 15.67 0.70 6.81
N ILE A 223 14.66 1.11 7.57
CA ILE A 223 13.31 1.41 7.10
C ILE A 223 13.01 2.89 7.32
N VAL A 224 12.47 3.56 6.29
CA VAL A 224 12.08 4.97 6.37
C VAL A 224 10.64 5.09 6.84
N ALA A 225 10.43 5.81 7.92
CA ALA A 225 9.13 6.08 8.56
C ALA A 225 8.99 7.57 8.90
N ASP A 226 8.01 7.92 9.71
CA ASP A 226 7.85 9.22 10.35
C ASP A 226 7.46 9.07 11.85
N PRO A 227 7.41 10.14 12.63
CA PRO A 227 7.13 10.06 14.07
C PRO A 227 5.75 9.49 14.43
N ASN A 228 4.78 9.50 13.50
CA ASN A 228 3.42 9.02 13.75
C ASN A 228 3.24 7.53 13.42
N LEU A 229 4.20 6.92 12.71
CA LEU A 229 4.08 5.56 12.16
C LEU A 229 4.70 4.48 13.05
N ILE A 230 5.90 4.73 13.56
CA ILE A 230 6.63 3.81 14.44
C ILE A 230 7.06 4.60 15.67
N TYR A 231 6.55 4.22 16.85
CA TYR A 231 6.96 4.86 18.09
C TYR A 231 8.32 4.33 18.55
N LYS A 232 9.00 5.05 19.44
CA LYS A 232 10.35 4.72 19.85
C LYS A 232 10.45 3.36 20.56
N ASP A 233 9.46 3.03 21.36
CA ASP A 233 9.34 1.77 22.08
C ASP A 233 8.93 0.57 21.22
N GLU A 234 8.55 0.82 19.96
CA GLU A 234 8.17 -0.20 18.98
C GLU A 234 9.28 -0.50 17.94
N GLU A 235 10.38 0.27 17.94
CA GLU A 235 11.44 0.12 16.93
C GLU A 235 12.08 -1.27 16.94
N ASN A 236 12.09 -1.96 18.07
CA ASN A 236 12.58 -3.34 18.21
C ASN A 236 11.67 -4.38 17.54
N LEU A 237 10.46 -4.01 17.12
CA LEU A 237 9.53 -4.85 16.36
C LEU A 237 9.79 -4.84 14.85
N TYR A 238 10.84 -4.16 14.42
CA TYR A 238 11.32 -4.09 13.04
C TYR A 238 12.73 -4.65 12.96
N SER A 239 13.06 -5.38 11.91
CA SER A 239 14.42 -5.90 11.71
C SER A 239 15.38 -4.81 11.27
N GLU A 240 14.85 -3.82 10.55
CA GLU A 240 15.58 -2.66 10.06
C GLU A 240 15.67 -1.57 11.15
N LYS A 241 16.74 -0.80 11.16
CA LYS A 241 16.83 0.42 11.97
C LYS A 241 15.87 1.48 11.43
N VAL A 242 15.07 2.09 12.28
CA VAL A 242 14.06 3.06 11.88
C VAL A 242 14.69 4.44 11.67
N ILE A 243 14.57 4.98 10.46
CA ILE A 243 14.87 6.38 10.15
C ILE A 243 13.54 7.14 10.05
N LYS A 244 13.34 8.13 10.91
CA LYS A 244 12.14 8.96 10.93
C LYS A 244 12.39 10.27 10.17
N LEU A 245 11.68 10.46 9.06
CA LEU A 245 11.60 11.78 8.43
C LEU A 245 10.82 12.74 9.34
N PRO A 246 11.11 14.05 9.31
CA PRO A 246 10.58 14.97 10.33
C PRO A 246 9.07 15.14 10.33
N LYS A 247 8.39 14.91 9.22
CA LYS A 247 6.95 15.19 9.03
C LYS A 247 6.19 13.98 8.53
N ILE A 248 6.44 13.54 7.31
CA ILE A 248 5.75 12.42 6.67
C ILE A 248 6.79 11.54 5.96
N TRP A 249 6.57 10.22 5.96
CA TRP A 249 7.51 9.24 5.37
C TRP A 249 7.58 9.29 3.84
N ASN A 250 6.55 9.85 3.21
CA ASN A 250 6.48 10.07 1.77
C ASN A 250 5.72 11.36 1.47
N CYS A 251 6.03 12.01 0.37
CA CYS A 251 5.27 13.14 -0.14
C CYS A 251 4.91 12.89 -1.60
N HIS A 252 3.72 13.33 -1.98
CA HIS A 252 3.21 13.14 -3.34
C HIS A 252 3.77 14.22 -4.27
N SER A 253 4.22 13.84 -5.46
CA SER A 253 4.84 14.75 -6.45
C SER A 253 3.85 15.70 -7.15
N GLY A 254 2.60 15.69 -6.73
CA GLY A 254 1.49 16.43 -7.33
C GLY A 254 0.61 15.57 -8.22
N ILE A 255 -0.68 15.85 -8.20
CA ILE A 255 -1.65 15.17 -9.07
C ILE A 255 -1.86 16.00 -10.32
N LYS A 256 -1.46 15.46 -11.47
CA LYS A 256 -1.65 16.10 -12.78
C LYS A 256 -3.07 15.79 -13.28
N SER A 257 -4.06 16.54 -12.79
CA SER A 257 -5.44 16.40 -13.21
C SER A 257 -6.10 17.77 -13.34
N SER A 258 -6.86 17.94 -14.41
CA SER A 258 -7.74 19.08 -14.64
C SER A 258 -9.10 18.93 -13.95
N VAL A 259 -9.35 17.80 -13.31
CA VAL A 259 -10.63 17.55 -12.64
C VAL A 259 -10.75 18.45 -11.40
N VAL A 260 -11.85 19.20 -11.36
CA VAL A 260 -12.19 20.11 -10.26
C VAL A 260 -13.06 19.37 -9.26
N SER A 261 -12.86 19.68 -7.97
CA SER A 261 -13.80 19.27 -6.93
C SER A 261 -15.12 20.01 -7.14
N GLU A 262 -16.20 19.26 -7.33
CA GLU A 262 -17.56 19.81 -7.36
C GLU A 262 -18.06 20.05 -5.93
N GLY A 263 -19.23 20.68 -5.80
CA GLY A 263 -19.89 20.85 -4.51
C GLY A 263 -20.21 19.53 -3.81
N LEU A 264 -20.61 19.59 -2.54
CA LEU A 264 -20.94 18.41 -1.75
C LEU A 264 -22.13 17.66 -2.37
N PRO A 265 -22.03 16.36 -2.69
CA PRO A 265 -23.12 15.58 -3.29
C PRO A 265 -24.42 15.59 -2.50
N PHE A 266 -24.35 15.63 -1.15
CA PHE A 266 -25.49 15.73 -0.28
C PHE A 266 -26.47 16.87 -0.68
N LEU A 267 -25.95 18.03 -1.08
CA LEU A 267 -26.76 19.18 -1.47
C LEU A 267 -27.65 18.94 -2.69
N LYS A 268 -27.29 17.96 -3.54
CA LYS A 268 -28.05 17.55 -4.72
C LYS A 268 -28.94 16.33 -4.44
N ASN A 269 -28.46 15.43 -3.59
CA ASN A 269 -29.03 14.10 -3.43
C ASN A 269 -29.97 13.98 -2.23
N ASP A 270 -29.86 14.89 -1.26
CA ASP A 270 -30.56 14.86 0.04
C ASP A 270 -30.34 13.56 0.84
N TYR A 271 -29.19 12.90 0.60
CA TYR A 271 -28.69 11.78 1.38
C TYR A 271 -27.17 11.77 1.41
N VAL A 272 -26.61 11.26 2.51
CA VAL A 272 -25.16 11.12 2.67
C VAL A 272 -24.62 10.00 1.80
N THR A 273 -23.54 10.27 1.07
CA THR A 273 -22.82 9.26 0.30
C THR A 273 -21.42 9.07 0.89
N TYR A 274 -21.23 7.96 1.57
CA TYR A 274 -19.90 7.49 1.95
C TYR A 274 -19.18 6.88 0.75
N GLY A 275 -17.85 6.82 0.79
CA GLY A 275 -17.10 6.18 -0.29
C GLY A 275 -15.84 5.48 0.19
N CYS A 276 -15.45 4.42 -0.52
CA CYS A 276 -14.15 3.79 -0.36
C CYS A 276 -13.63 3.31 -1.72
N PHE A 277 -12.48 3.85 -2.14
CA PHE A 277 -11.86 3.48 -3.41
C PHE A 277 -10.55 2.71 -3.23
N ASN A 278 -10.34 2.13 -2.04
CA ASN A 278 -9.24 1.23 -1.75
C ASN A 278 -9.37 -0.09 -2.53
N ASN A 279 -8.27 -0.83 -2.62
CA ASN A 279 -8.27 -2.19 -3.14
C ASN A 279 -9.25 -3.07 -2.35
N SER A 280 -10.04 -3.88 -3.06
CA SER A 280 -11.04 -4.77 -2.46
C SER A 280 -10.47 -5.75 -1.44
N SER A 281 -9.21 -6.17 -1.57
CA SER A 281 -8.53 -7.02 -0.58
C SER A 281 -8.43 -6.37 0.82
N LYS A 282 -8.55 -5.05 0.92
CA LYS A 282 -8.57 -4.31 2.19
C LYS A 282 -9.95 -4.26 2.83
N ILE A 283 -11.00 -4.61 2.09
CA ILE A 283 -12.40 -4.59 2.55
C ILE A 283 -12.71 -5.94 3.21
N THR A 284 -12.23 -6.08 4.43
CA THR A 284 -12.42 -7.29 5.25
C THR A 284 -13.83 -7.36 5.82
N GLU A 285 -14.20 -8.50 6.39
CA GLU A 285 -15.47 -8.66 7.09
C GLU A 285 -15.62 -7.65 8.23
N GLU A 286 -14.57 -7.40 8.99
CA GLU A 286 -14.53 -6.41 10.09
C GLU A 286 -14.83 -4.99 9.59
N VAL A 287 -14.32 -4.63 8.41
CA VAL A 287 -14.59 -3.33 7.77
C VAL A 287 -16.05 -3.24 7.34
N ILE A 288 -16.59 -4.30 6.71
CA ILE A 288 -17.99 -4.34 6.26
C ILE A 288 -18.95 -4.28 7.46
N GLU A 289 -18.69 -5.00 8.54
CA GLU A 289 -19.46 -4.95 9.78
C GLU A 289 -19.54 -3.50 10.29
N THR A 290 -18.38 -2.84 10.43
CA THR A 290 -18.32 -1.45 10.92
C THR A 290 -19.07 -0.46 10.01
N TRP A 291 -18.93 -0.61 8.70
CA TRP A 291 -19.65 0.24 7.73
C TRP A 291 -21.15 -0.06 7.73
N SER A 292 -21.53 -1.30 7.99
CA SER A 292 -22.95 -1.68 8.13
C SER A 292 -23.59 -0.97 9.31
N GLU A 293 -22.91 -0.88 10.47
CA GLU A 293 -23.39 -0.12 11.61
C GLU A 293 -23.58 1.36 11.29
N ILE A 294 -22.65 1.98 10.54
CA ILE A 294 -22.79 3.38 10.09
C ILE A 294 -24.05 3.52 9.23
N LEU A 295 -24.22 2.65 8.24
CA LEU A 295 -25.38 2.73 7.35
C LEU A 295 -26.71 2.47 8.10
N LEU A 296 -26.77 1.56 9.04
CA LEU A 296 -27.97 1.28 9.84
C LEU A 296 -28.36 2.47 10.72
N ASN A 297 -27.37 3.15 11.31
CA ASN A 297 -27.61 4.35 12.14
C ASN A 297 -27.89 5.60 11.30
N LYS A 298 -27.40 5.71 10.06
CA LYS A 298 -27.71 6.80 9.11
C LYS A 298 -28.61 6.28 8.01
N LYS A 299 -29.92 6.13 8.28
CA LYS A 299 -30.89 5.52 7.34
C LYS A 299 -30.87 6.16 5.95
N ASN A 300 -30.75 7.49 5.87
CA ASN A 300 -30.66 8.22 4.60
C ASN A 300 -29.20 8.37 4.16
N SER A 301 -28.54 7.23 3.88
CA SER A 301 -27.15 7.21 3.38
C SER A 301 -26.90 6.01 2.48
N LYS A 302 -25.88 6.12 1.66
CA LYS A 302 -25.38 5.07 0.77
C LYS A 302 -23.84 5.01 0.87
N ILE A 303 -23.28 3.89 0.42
CA ILE A 303 -21.83 3.75 0.24
C ILE A 303 -21.51 3.41 -1.20
N ILE A 304 -20.46 4.06 -1.77
CA ILE A 304 -19.89 3.73 -3.08
C ILE A 304 -18.54 3.08 -2.86
N ILE A 305 -18.38 1.86 -3.36
CA ILE A 305 -17.15 1.08 -3.27
C ILE A 305 -16.55 0.95 -4.66
N LYS A 306 -15.21 1.03 -4.78
CA LYS A 306 -14.53 0.77 -6.05
C LYS A 306 -14.73 -0.68 -6.46
N ALA A 307 -15.22 -0.89 -7.68
CA ALA A 307 -15.37 -2.25 -8.21
C ALA A 307 -14.00 -2.95 -8.27
N PRO A 308 -13.90 -4.22 -7.83
CA PRO A 308 -12.71 -5.03 -7.98
C PRO A 308 -12.30 -5.18 -9.45
N SER A 309 -10.98 -5.36 -9.71
CA SER A 309 -10.44 -5.34 -11.07
C SER A 309 -10.55 -6.64 -11.84
N GLU A 310 -10.28 -7.75 -11.18
CA GLU A 310 -10.31 -9.10 -11.77
C GLU A 310 -11.22 -9.95 -10.92
N ASP A 311 -12.02 -10.84 -11.52
CA ASP A 311 -13.10 -11.57 -10.85
C ASP A 311 -14.12 -10.64 -10.14
N GLY A 312 -14.32 -9.43 -10.70
CA GLY A 312 -15.07 -8.33 -10.10
C GLY A 312 -16.47 -8.71 -9.64
N GLU A 313 -17.18 -9.56 -10.38
CA GLU A 313 -18.52 -10.01 -10.03
C GLU A 313 -18.51 -10.87 -8.75
N ILE A 314 -17.58 -11.81 -8.64
CA ILE A 314 -17.48 -12.70 -7.46
C ILE A 314 -17.17 -11.89 -6.19
N ALA A 315 -16.26 -10.94 -6.28
CA ALA A 315 -15.91 -10.09 -5.14
C ALA A 315 -17.06 -9.13 -4.78
N GLN A 316 -17.75 -8.55 -5.78
CA GLN A 316 -18.93 -7.72 -5.54
C GLN A 316 -20.06 -8.50 -4.88
N GLU A 317 -20.37 -9.70 -5.39
CA GLU A 317 -21.36 -10.61 -4.78
C GLU A 317 -20.99 -10.95 -3.33
N GLY A 318 -19.70 -11.23 -3.07
CA GLY A 318 -19.20 -11.50 -1.72
C GLY A 318 -19.42 -10.33 -0.78
N ILE A 319 -19.09 -9.10 -1.22
CA ILE A 319 -19.27 -7.86 -0.44
C ILE A 319 -20.78 -7.64 -0.18
N LEU A 320 -21.63 -7.72 -1.20
CA LEU A 320 -23.10 -7.56 -1.06
C LEU A 320 -23.70 -8.59 -0.12
N LYS A 321 -23.25 -9.84 -0.22
CA LYS A 321 -23.69 -10.90 0.68
C LYS A 321 -23.37 -10.56 2.14
N LYS A 322 -22.16 -10.07 2.41
CA LYS A 322 -21.75 -9.67 3.77
C LYS A 322 -22.55 -8.48 4.30
N PHE A 323 -22.76 -7.43 3.50
CA PHE A 323 -23.65 -6.33 3.91
C PHE A 323 -25.07 -6.81 4.25
N LYS A 324 -25.60 -7.75 3.46
CA LYS A 324 -26.93 -8.36 3.73
C LYS A 324 -26.94 -9.20 5.01
N GLU A 325 -25.85 -9.92 5.31
CA GLU A 325 -25.69 -10.66 6.58
C GLU A 325 -25.72 -9.71 7.79
N PHE A 326 -25.21 -8.46 7.62
CA PHE A 326 -25.30 -7.38 8.61
C PHE A 326 -26.55 -6.48 8.46
N ASN A 327 -27.61 -6.98 7.84
CA ASN A 327 -28.94 -6.32 7.70
C ASN A 327 -28.93 -5.00 6.89
N VAL A 328 -27.95 -4.77 6.03
CA VAL A 328 -27.93 -3.63 5.10
C VAL A 328 -28.58 -4.02 3.78
N ASP A 329 -29.52 -3.21 3.31
CA ASP A 329 -30.14 -3.37 1.99
C ASP A 329 -29.09 -3.13 0.87
N ASN A 330 -29.00 -4.08 -0.06
CA ASN A 330 -28.04 -4.01 -1.17
C ASN A 330 -28.23 -2.78 -2.07
N SER A 331 -29.42 -2.17 -2.13
CA SER A 331 -29.66 -0.92 -2.88
C SER A 331 -28.90 0.29 -2.32
N ARG A 332 -28.36 0.16 -1.11
CA ARG A 332 -27.55 1.18 -0.43
C ARG A 332 -26.03 1.00 -0.66
N VAL A 333 -25.62 -0.13 -1.25
CA VAL A 333 -24.22 -0.45 -1.54
C VAL A 333 -24.01 -0.38 -3.04
N LEU A 334 -23.31 0.62 -3.50
CA LEU A 334 -23.09 0.89 -4.91
C LEU A 334 -21.63 0.59 -5.28
N PHE A 335 -21.40 0.16 -6.52
CA PHE A 335 -20.06 -0.03 -7.05
C PHE A 335 -19.76 0.99 -8.15
N SER A 336 -18.60 1.65 -8.04
CA SER A 336 -18.09 2.45 -9.15
C SER A 336 -17.48 1.52 -10.19
N LYS A 337 -17.64 1.84 -11.49
CA LYS A 337 -16.87 1.16 -12.54
C LYS A 337 -15.38 1.47 -12.37
N ARG A 338 -14.55 0.55 -12.83
CA ARG A 338 -13.11 0.83 -12.98
C ARG A 338 -12.93 1.70 -14.21
N GLU A 339 -12.33 2.85 -14.01
CA GLU A 339 -12.02 3.78 -15.08
C GLU A 339 -10.60 3.51 -15.62
N GLU A 340 -10.44 3.49 -16.92
CA GLU A 340 -9.14 3.31 -17.58
C GLU A 340 -8.27 4.58 -17.48
N LYS A 341 -8.94 5.75 -17.53
CA LYS A 341 -8.25 7.05 -17.48
C LYS A 341 -8.25 7.61 -16.07
N ARG A 342 -7.09 8.05 -15.59
CA ARG A 342 -6.94 8.67 -14.27
C ARG A 342 -7.91 9.82 -14.02
N ASN A 343 -8.14 10.69 -15.00
CA ASN A 343 -9.08 11.81 -14.84
C ASN A 343 -10.51 11.33 -14.56
N ASP A 344 -10.95 10.26 -15.21
CA ASP A 344 -12.29 9.71 -14.96
C ASP A 344 -12.36 9.05 -13.58
N HIS A 345 -11.27 8.42 -13.14
CA HIS A 345 -11.15 7.94 -11.77
C HIS A 345 -11.28 9.07 -10.74
N TYR A 346 -10.64 10.23 -10.94
CA TYR A 346 -10.79 11.37 -10.02
C TYR A 346 -12.22 11.92 -9.97
N LYS A 347 -12.99 11.90 -11.07
CA LYS A 347 -14.40 12.33 -11.07
C LYS A 347 -15.27 11.51 -10.12
N ILE A 348 -14.90 10.27 -9.80
CA ILE A 348 -15.67 9.40 -8.90
C ILE A 348 -15.74 10.01 -7.48
N TYR A 349 -14.68 10.71 -7.05
CA TYR A 349 -14.67 11.39 -5.75
C TYR A 349 -15.71 12.52 -5.64
N ASN A 350 -16.18 13.05 -6.77
CA ASN A 350 -17.29 14.01 -6.78
C ASN A 350 -18.66 13.41 -6.44
N LYS A 351 -18.75 12.06 -6.33
CA LYS A 351 -19.99 11.35 -5.99
C LYS A 351 -20.11 11.04 -4.49
N ILE A 352 -19.08 11.32 -3.69
CA ILE A 352 -19.05 11.01 -2.27
C ILE A 352 -18.85 12.23 -1.40
N ASP A 353 -19.45 12.26 -0.21
CA ASP A 353 -19.36 13.35 0.76
C ASP A 353 -18.16 13.19 1.67
N ILE A 354 -17.89 11.97 2.12
CA ILE A 354 -16.78 11.59 3.01
C ILE A 354 -16.23 10.23 2.60
N SER A 355 -14.92 10.07 2.67
CA SER A 355 -14.24 8.79 2.44
C SER A 355 -14.11 8.01 3.74
N LEU A 356 -14.56 6.75 3.75
CA LEU A 356 -14.35 5.80 4.85
C LEU A 356 -13.12 4.94 4.52
N ASP A 357 -12.06 5.12 5.31
CA ASP A 357 -10.85 4.35 5.12
C ASP A 357 -11.00 2.90 5.63
N THR A 358 -10.26 1.99 5.02
CA THR A 358 -10.17 0.59 5.45
C THR A 358 -9.20 0.42 6.62
N PHE A 359 -9.37 -0.65 7.37
CA PHE A 359 -8.50 -1.02 8.48
C PHE A 359 -8.37 -2.56 8.60
N PRO A 360 -7.28 -3.09 9.15
CA PRO A 360 -6.12 -2.40 9.67
C PRO A 360 -5.21 -1.77 8.60
N TYR A 361 -5.43 -2.04 7.32
CA TYR A 361 -4.65 -1.49 6.21
C TYR A 361 -5.39 -0.33 5.54
N PRO A 362 -5.03 0.94 5.85
CA PRO A 362 -5.68 2.11 5.29
C PRO A 362 -5.25 2.40 3.84
N GLY A 363 -5.86 3.41 3.25
CA GLY A 363 -5.39 4.03 2.03
C GLY A 363 -4.12 4.83 2.26
N VAL A 364 -3.32 4.99 1.20
CA VAL A 364 -2.26 5.99 1.11
C VAL A 364 -2.52 6.82 -0.14
N THR A 365 -2.33 6.25 -1.31
CA THR A 365 -2.61 6.92 -2.59
C THR A 365 -4.08 7.35 -2.69
N THR A 366 -5.01 6.45 -2.40
CA THR A 366 -6.45 6.74 -2.44
C THR A 366 -6.87 7.80 -1.44
N SER A 367 -6.21 7.88 -0.27
CA SER A 367 -6.45 8.94 0.70
C SER A 367 -5.93 10.29 0.20
N ILE A 368 -4.75 10.33 -0.44
CA ILE A 368 -4.21 11.54 -1.07
C ILE A 368 -5.11 12.00 -2.23
N GLU A 369 -5.60 11.07 -3.06
CA GLU A 369 -6.53 11.37 -4.16
C GLU A 369 -7.86 11.94 -3.63
N SER A 370 -8.41 11.35 -2.56
CA SER A 370 -9.61 11.82 -1.88
C SER A 370 -9.43 13.26 -1.40
N ILE A 371 -8.35 13.52 -0.68
CA ILE A 371 -7.98 14.83 -0.15
C ILE A 371 -7.79 15.85 -1.29
N TRP A 372 -7.12 15.47 -2.36
CA TRP A 372 -6.94 16.28 -3.56
C TRP A 372 -8.28 16.69 -4.18
N MET A 373 -9.25 15.78 -4.17
CA MET A 373 -10.60 16.02 -4.68
C MET A 373 -11.51 16.70 -3.65
N GLY A 374 -10.97 17.19 -2.53
CA GLY A 374 -11.70 17.91 -1.50
C GLY A 374 -12.53 17.02 -0.59
N VAL A 375 -12.37 15.70 -0.66
CA VAL A 375 -13.11 14.74 0.15
C VAL A 375 -12.31 14.36 1.38
N PRO A 376 -12.75 14.66 2.60
CA PRO A 376 -12.05 14.28 3.81
C PRO A 376 -12.09 12.76 4.02
N VAL A 377 -11.05 12.22 4.66
CA VAL A 377 -10.88 10.78 4.89
C VAL A 377 -10.97 10.49 6.38
N LEU A 378 -11.99 9.75 6.80
CA LEU A 378 -12.08 9.22 8.16
C LEU A 378 -11.27 7.92 8.23
N THR A 379 -10.29 7.88 9.12
CA THR A 379 -9.38 6.73 9.29
C THR A 379 -9.41 6.20 10.73
N LEU A 380 -9.14 4.91 10.88
CA LEU A 380 -8.96 4.26 12.19
C LEU A 380 -7.47 4.13 12.49
N LYS A 381 -7.04 4.67 13.64
CA LYS A 381 -5.69 4.50 14.16
C LYS A 381 -5.42 3.04 14.51
N GLY A 382 -4.27 2.53 14.11
CA GLY A 382 -3.83 1.17 14.43
C GLY A 382 -2.56 1.10 15.28
N ASN A 383 -1.94 -0.09 15.30
CA ASN A 383 -0.87 -0.43 16.25
C ASN A 383 0.51 -0.62 15.59
N ASN A 384 0.64 -0.39 14.29
CA ASN A 384 1.90 -0.55 13.56
C ASN A 384 2.00 0.44 12.40
N PHE A 385 3.11 0.45 11.69
CA PHE A 385 3.36 1.34 10.57
C PHE A 385 2.19 1.34 9.58
N VAL A 386 1.83 0.15 9.06
CA VAL A 386 0.77 0.02 8.06
C VAL A 386 -0.51 0.70 8.52
N SER A 387 -0.96 0.35 9.71
CA SER A 387 -2.28 0.76 10.21
C SER A 387 -2.34 2.21 10.70
N ARG A 388 -1.18 2.92 10.74
CA ARG A 388 -1.10 4.34 11.11
C ARG A 388 -0.90 5.28 9.92
N CYS A 389 -0.84 4.77 8.69
CA CYS A 389 -0.63 5.63 7.51
C CYS A 389 -1.72 6.69 7.36
N GLY A 390 -2.98 6.34 7.55
CA GLY A 390 -4.09 7.28 7.52
C GLY A 390 -4.01 8.33 8.65
N GLU A 391 -3.60 7.89 9.87
CA GLU A 391 -3.34 8.80 11.00
C GLU A 391 -2.25 9.80 10.64
N SER A 392 -1.10 9.36 10.13
CA SER A 392 0.00 10.26 9.76
C SER A 392 -0.42 11.27 8.69
N ILE A 393 -1.17 10.85 7.67
CA ILE A 393 -1.71 11.74 6.64
C ILE A 393 -2.59 12.83 7.28
N ASN A 394 -3.57 12.44 8.11
CA ASN A 394 -4.50 13.39 8.72
C ASN A 394 -3.82 14.31 9.74
N LEU A 395 -2.84 13.84 10.51
CA LEU A 395 -2.06 14.68 11.42
C LEU A 395 -1.26 15.75 10.65
N ASN A 396 -0.63 15.38 9.53
CA ASN A 396 0.09 16.34 8.67
C ASN A 396 -0.83 17.36 8.01
N LEU A 397 -2.11 17.03 7.84
CA LEU A 397 -3.16 17.95 7.40
C LEU A 397 -3.77 18.79 8.55
N LYS A 398 -3.40 18.53 9.82
CA LYS A 398 -4.09 19.11 11.00
C LYS A 398 -5.59 18.80 11.00
N MET A 399 -5.95 17.55 10.73
CA MET A 399 -7.32 17.03 10.66
C MET A 399 -7.52 15.90 11.66
N SER A 400 -7.19 16.12 12.93
CA SER A 400 -7.29 15.13 14.02
C SER A 400 -8.73 14.62 14.22
N ASP A 401 -9.73 15.43 13.90
CA ASP A 401 -11.14 15.04 14.03
C ASP A 401 -11.53 13.89 13.09
N PHE A 402 -10.75 13.66 12.04
CA PHE A 402 -10.90 12.56 11.10
C PHE A 402 -10.06 11.33 11.45
N ILE A 403 -9.57 11.25 12.70
CA ILE A 403 -8.84 10.07 13.22
C ILE A 403 -9.65 9.49 14.37
N ALA A 404 -10.07 8.25 14.22
CA ALA A 404 -10.74 7.50 15.28
C ALA A 404 -9.74 6.57 16.02
N LYS A 405 -9.90 6.41 17.32
CA LYS A 405 -9.03 5.59 18.17
C LYS A 405 -9.47 4.12 18.23
N ASN A 406 -10.75 3.87 17.98
CA ASN A 406 -11.35 2.54 17.98
C ASN A 406 -12.60 2.52 17.08
N LYS A 407 -13.16 1.34 16.82
CA LYS A 407 -14.33 1.18 15.93
C LYS A 407 -15.56 1.97 16.40
N THR A 408 -15.82 2.01 17.69
CA THR A 408 -16.95 2.77 18.25
C THR A 408 -16.80 4.27 17.94
N GLU A 409 -15.62 4.83 18.14
CA GLU A 409 -15.32 6.23 17.78
C GLU A 409 -15.36 6.45 16.27
N TYR A 410 -14.93 5.46 15.46
CA TYR A 410 -15.00 5.53 13.99
C TYR A 410 -16.46 5.66 13.52
N ILE A 411 -17.36 4.84 14.05
CA ILE A 411 -18.79 4.90 13.76
C ILE A 411 -19.37 6.24 14.23
N SER A 412 -19.12 6.64 15.47
CA SER A 412 -19.60 7.91 16.03
C SER A 412 -19.15 9.10 15.20
N LYS A 413 -17.87 9.15 14.79
CA LYS A 413 -17.34 10.22 13.94
C LYS A 413 -17.95 10.20 12.54
N ALA A 414 -18.15 9.04 11.91
CA ALA A 414 -18.80 8.94 10.61
C ALA A 414 -20.21 9.52 10.64
N LEU A 415 -20.93 9.37 11.74
CA LEU A 415 -22.27 9.92 11.93
C LEU A 415 -22.21 11.43 12.20
N SER A 416 -21.45 11.88 13.20
CA SER A 416 -21.39 13.29 13.61
C SER A 416 -20.81 14.19 12.53
N LEU A 417 -19.77 13.78 11.81
CA LEU A 417 -19.19 14.56 10.72
C LEU A 417 -20.17 14.80 9.57
N THR A 418 -21.17 13.93 9.41
CA THR A 418 -22.22 14.06 8.38
C THR A 418 -23.50 14.72 8.89
N GLU A 419 -23.53 15.19 10.14
CA GLU A 419 -24.60 16.05 10.69
C GLU A 419 -24.33 17.52 10.42
N ASP A 420 -23.08 17.95 10.47
CA ASP A 420 -22.68 19.34 10.16
C ASP A 420 -22.30 19.47 8.66
N ILE A 421 -23.34 19.55 7.84
CA ILE A 421 -23.20 19.70 6.38
C ILE A 421 -22.48 20.99 6.00
N ASN A 422 -22.68 22.08 6.73
CA ASN A 422 -22.01 23.35 6.44
C ASN A 422 -20.50 23.23 6.64
N ASN A 423 -20.07 22.59 7.70
CA ASN A 423 -18.64 22.31 7.92
C ASN A 423 -18.04 21.40 6.82
N LEU A 424 -18.75 20.36 6.38
CA LEU A 424 -18.29 19.53 5.27
C LEU A 424 -18.16 20.33 3.97
N VAL A 425 -19.05 21.26 3.69
CA VAL A 425 -18.96 22.16 2.53
C VAL A 425 -17.68 23.00 2.59
N GLU A 426 -17.39 23.61 3.74
CA GLU A 426 -16.18 24.44 3.91
C GLU A 426 -14.89 23.61 3.86
N ILE A 427 -14.89 22.41 4.44
CA ILE A 427 -13.77 21.45 4.30
C ILE A 427 -13.56 21.13 2.83
N ARG A 428 -14.61 20.76 2.09
CA ARG A 428 -14.50 20.39 0.68
C ARG A 428 -13.92 21.50 -0.18
N LYS A 429 -14.28 22.74 0.07
CA LYS A 429 -13.77 23.93 -0.65
C LYS A 429 -12.28 24.17 -0.37
N SER A 430 -11.85 23.98 0.87
CA SER A 430 -10.50 24.37 1.34
C SER A 430 -9.48 23.24 1.35
N LEU A 431 -9.91 21.97 1.35
CA LEU A 431 -9.05 20.81 1.64
C LEU A 431 -7.88 20.66 0.67
N ARG A 432 -8.08 20.85 -0.64
CA ARG A 432 -6.99 20.81 -1.63
C ARG A 432 -5.92 21.86 -1.35
N GLN A 433 -6.29 23.08 -1.04
CA GLN A 433 -5.33 24.15 -0.72
C GLN A 433 -4.60 23.85 0.59
N LYS A 434 -5.31 23.34 1.58
CA LYS A 434 -4.72 22.87 2.84
C LYS A 434 -3.69 21.75 2.60
N ALA A 435 -3.99 20.81 1.72
CA ALA A 435 -3.10 19.73 1.35
C ALA A 435 -1.83 20.24 0.65
N LEU A 436 -1.97 21.13 -0.33
CA LEU A 436 -0.85 21.74 -1.05
C LEU A 436 0.07 22.56 -0.13
N ALA A 437 -0.47 23.16 0.92
CA ALA A 437 0.30 23.89 1.93
C ALA A 437 0.89 22.98 3.03
N SER A 438 0.66 21.69 2.96
CA SER A 438 1.08 20.69 3.96
C SER A 438 2.32 19.91 3.49
N PRO A 439 2.98 19.15 4.39
CA PRO A 439 4.07 18.25 4.02
C PRO A 439 3.70 17.15 2.99
N LEU A 440 2.42 16.88 2.77
CA LEU A 440 1.96 15.86 1.83
C LEU A 440 2.40 16.08 0.38
N PHE A 441 2.67 17.33 0.00
CA PHE A 441 3.07 17.73 -1.35
C PHE A 441 4.36 18.54 -1.39
N ASP A 442 5.06 18.68 -0.26
CA ASP A 442 6.31 19.42 -0.15
C ASP A 442 7.52 18.51 -0.42
N THR A 443 7.87 18.37 -1.70
CA THR A 443 9.00 17.52 -2.11
C THR A 443 10.37 18.17 -1.93
N GLU A 444 10.44 19.48 -1.65
CA GLU A 444 11.70 20.19 -1.46
C GLU A 444 12.29 19.99 -0.05
N LYS A 445 11.45 19.82 0.95
CA LYS A 445 11.82 19.58 2.35
C LYS A 445 11.95 18.11 2.67
#